data_5e564040cbd6ca1e37e2aa6c9ecb5b52
#
_entry.id   5e564040cbd6ca1e37e2aa6c9ecb5b52
#
_cell.length_a   1.000
_cell.length_b   1.000
_cell.length_c   1.000
_cell.angle_alpha   90.00
_cell.angle_beta   90.00
_cell.angle_gamma   90.00
#
_symmetry.space_group_name_H-M   'P 1'
#
loop_
_entity.id
_entity.type
_entity.pdbx_description
1 polymer ?
#
loop_
_entity_poly.entity_id
_entity_poly.type
_entity_poly.pdbx_seq_one_letter_code
_entity_poly.pdbx_strand_id
1 'polypeptide(L)'
;MSGSTYHATPETAVAVALAALALLAATLPLQRWLALLSLDAVVAAAAGVNVPAARLVLVLLSAILTALATLLIGPLSFVGLLAPHLAAMLGARRAGHQLVSAALIGAAVMPAADWLGRQIMFPYEVPAGMTATLLGGAYFMFMMRRM
;
A
#
# COMPACT_ATOMS: atom_id res chain seq x y z
N MET A 1 21.75 5.54 1.07
CA MET A 1 20.91 5.47 -0.13
C MET A 1 19.57 6.08 0.21
N SER A 2 19.45 7.37 0.06
CA SER A 2 18.21 8.12 0.28
C SER A 2 17.37 7.96 -0.99
N GLY A 3 16.19 7.38 -0.88
CA GLY A 3 15.21 7.26 -1.97
C GLY A 3 14.75 8.64 -2.42
N SER A 4 15.52 9.24 -3.31
CA SER A 4 15.14 10.49 -3.95
C SER A 4 14.48 10.15 -5.28
N THR A 5 13.24 10.57 -5.45
CA THR A 5 12.50 10.55 -6.72
C THR A 5 13.21 11.34 -7.84
N TYR A 6 14.33 11.96 -7.53
CA TYR A 6 15.11 12.84 -8.42
C TYR A 6 15.84 12.14 -9.57
N HIS A 7 15.99 10.81 -9.51
CA HIS A 7 16.62 10.02 -10.57
C HIS A 7 15.63 9.18 -11.40
N ALA A 8 14.33 9.44 -11.28
CA ALA A 8 13.34 8.76 -12.09
C ALA A 8 13.39 9.31 -13.53
N THR A 9 14.13 8.63 -14.40
CA THR A 9 13.99 8.86 -15.84
C THR A 9 12.56 8.47 -16.25
N PRO A 10 11.98 9.12 -17.28
CA PRO A 10 10.62 8.77 -17.73
C PRO A 10 10.47 7.29 -18.07
N GLU A 11 11.54 6.63 -18.51
CA GLU A 11 11.56 5.19 -18.79
C GLU A 11 11.41 4.35 -17.51
N THR A 12 12.09 4.71 -16.43
CA THR A 12 11.96 4.01 -15.14
C THR A 12 10.57 4.21 -14.53
N ALA A 13 10.00 5.42 -14.66
CA ALA A 13 8.64 5.69 -14.19
C ALA A 13 7.58 4.86 -14.92
N VAL A 14 7.72 4.70 -16.24
CA VAL A 14 6.83 3.86 -17.04
C VAL A 14 6.99 2.38 -16.67
N ALA A 15 8.23 1.89 -16.53
CA ALA A 15 8.48 0.51 -16.14
C ALA A 15 7.89 0.17 -14.77
N VAL A 16 8.01 1.09 -13.81
CA VAL A 16 7.41 0.97 -12.47
C VAL A 16 5.89 0.98 -12.53
N ALA A 17 5.30 1.89 -13.30
CA ALA A 17 3.85 1.95 -13.47
C ALA A 17 3.29 0.67 -14.11
N LEU A 18 3.98 0.12 -15.11
CA LEU A 18 3.61 -1.15 -15.74
C LEU A 18 3.76 -2.32 -14.77
N ALA A 19 4.84 -2.38 -13.99
CA ALA A 19 5.03 -3.40 -12.96
C ALA A 19 3.95 -3.31 -11.88
N ALA A 20 3.61 -2.11 -11.41
CA ALA A 20 2.55 -1.90 -10.43
C ALA A 20 1.17 -2.30 -10.98
N LEU A 21 0.87 -1.95 -12.24
CA LEU A 21 -0.36 -2.37 -12.91
C LEU A 21 -0.44 -3.88 -13.09
N ALA A 22 0.63 -4.53 -13.51
CA ALA A 22 0.69 -5.98 -13.66
C ALA A 22 0.48 -6.70 -12.31
N LEU A 23 1.08 -6.20 -11.24
CA LEU A 23 0.92 -6.73 -9.89
C LEU A 23 -0.49 -6.49 -9.34
N LEU A 24 -1.08 -5.33 -9.59
CA LEU A 24 -2.49 -5.07 -9.27
C LEU A 24 -3.42 -5.98 -10.06
N ALA A 25 -3.16 -6.20 -11.34
CA ALA A 25 -3.92 -7.15 -12.14
C ALA A 25 -3.79 -8.59 -11.63
N ALA A 26 -2.61 -8.99 -11.15
CA ALA A 26 -2.39 -10.30 -10.53
C ALA A 26 -3.19 -10.49 -9.22
N THR A 27 -3.59 -9.41 -8.55
CA THR A 27 -4.46 -9.51 -7.36
C THR A 27 -5.92 -9.78 -7.70
N LEU A 28 -6.38 -9.50 -8.94
CA LEU A 28 -7.77 -9.67 -9.33
C LEU A 28 -8.27 -11.12 -9.19
N PRO A 29 -7.58 -12.16 -9.69
CA PRO A 29 -8.00 -13.54 -9.48
C PRO A 29 -7.92 -13.99 -8.02
N LEU A 30 -7.05 -13.34 -7.23
CA LEU A 30 -6.84 -13.68 -5.82
C LEU A 30 -7.89 -13.04 -4.89
N GLN A 31 -8.72 -12.11 -5.38
CA GLN A 31 -9.77 -11.46 -4.58
C GLN A 31 -10.76 -12.49 -3.99
N ARG A 32 -11.04 -13.57 -4.72
CA ARG A 32 -11.90 -14.66 -4.23
C ARG A 32 -11.26 -15.36 -3.04
N TRP A 33 -9.96 -15.64 -3.09
CA TRP A 33 -9.23 -16.25 -1.96
C TRP A 33 -9.15 -15.30 -0.77
N LEU A 34 -8.89 -14.01 -1.02
CA LEU A 34 -8.91 -12.98 0.02
C LEU A 34 -10.27 -12.90 0.71
N ALA A 35 -11.35 -12.90 -0.07
CA ALA A 35 -12.71 -12.84 0.47
C ALA A 35 -13.07 -14.08 1.31
N LEU A 36 -12.72 -15.28 0.86
CA LEU A 36 -12.99 -16.52 1.57
C LEU A 36 -12.12 -16.67 2.84
N LEU A 37 -10.82 -16.33 2.74
CA LEU A 37 -9.90 -16.37 3.88
C LEU A 37 -10.19 -15.31 4.94
N SER A 38 -10.84 -14.19 4.57
CA SER A 38 -11.26 -13.17 5.54
C SER A 38 -12.48 -13.59 6.38
N LEU A 39 -13.25 -14.57 5.93
CA LEU A 39 -14.36 -15.13 6.71
C LEU A 39 -13.84 -16.13 7.73
N ASP A 40 -13.26 -17.22 7.30
CA ASP A 40 -12.59 -18.23 8.12
C ASP A 40 -11.81 -19.22 7.23
N ALA A 41 -10.74 -19.82 7.79
CA ALA A 41 -9.97 -20.87 7.11
C ALA A 41 -10.81 -22.13 6.86
N VAL A 42 -11.72 -22.48 7.78
CA VAL A 42 -12.63 -23.63 7.65
C VAL A 42 -13.61 -23.41 6.48
N VAL A 43 -14.18 -22.21 6.38
CA VAL A 43 -15.10 -21.83 5.28
C VAL A 43 -14.38 -21.86 3.95
N ALA A 44 -13.16 -21.34 3.89
CA ALA A 44 -12.35 -21.36 2.67
C ALA A 44 -12.02 -22.79 2.23
N ALA A 45 -11.66 -23.67 3.17
CA ALA A 45 -11.40 -25.09 2.89
C ALA A 45 -12.66 -25.82 2.39
N ALA A 46 -13.81 -25.58 3.01
CA ALA A 46 -15.11 -26.13 2.58
C ALA A 46 -15.50 -25.65 1.18
N ALA A 47 -15.09 -24.44 0.78
CA ALA A 47 -15.26 -23.91 -0.55
C ALA A 47 -14.23 -24.44 -1.58
N GLY A 48 -13.40 -25.41 -1.21
CA GLY A 48 -12.42 -26.05 -2.07
C GLY A 48 -11.11 -25.29 -2.24
N VAL A 49 -10.85 -24.27 -1.43
CA VAL A 49 -9.59 -23.51 -1.47
C VAL A 49 -8.51 -24.25 -0.69
N ASN A 50 -7.37 -24.49 -1.32
CA ASN A 50 -6.18 -24.96 -0.61
C ASN A 50 -5.61 -23.83 0.25
N VAL A 51 -6.03 -23.76 1.51
CA VAL A 51 -5.71 -22.67 2.45
C VAL A 51 -4.20 -22.44 2.62
N PRO A 52 -3.35 -23.48 2.82
CA PRO A 52 -1.91 -23.29 2.91
C PRO A 52 -1.30 -22.66 1.67
N ALA A 53 -1.67 -23.17 0.48
CA ALA A 53 -1.17 -22.64 -0.78
C ALA A 53 -1.66 -21.21 -1.04
N ALA A 54 -2.93 -20.92 -0.78
CA ALA A 54 -3.49 -19.58 -0.93
C ALA A 54 -2.79 -18.56 -0.01
N ARG A 55 -2.53 -18.91 1.25
CA ARG A 55 -1.79 -18.07 2.18
C ARG A 55 -0.36 -17.82 1.72
N LEU A 56 0.33 -18.86 1.27
CA LEU A 56 1.71 -18.73 0.76
C LEU A 56 1.77 -17.76 -0.43
N VAL A 57 0.89 -17.93 -1.41
CA VAL A 57 0.83 -17.06 -2.60
C VAL A 57 0.54 -15.61 -2.21
N LEU A 58 -0.42 -15.37 -1.31
CA LEU A 58 -0.77 -14.03 -0.86
C LEU A 58 0.39 -13.37 -0.09
N VAL A 59 1.08 -14.12 0.77
CA VAL A 59 2.24 -13.61 1.52
C VAL A 59 3.40 -13.30 0.57
N LEU A 60 3.72 -14.18 -0.35
CA LEU A 60 4.78 -13.94 -1.34
C LEU A 60 4.46 -12.72 -2.23
N LEU A 61 3.22 -12.61 -2.71
CA LEU A 61 2.81 -11.48 -3.52
C LEU A 61 2.90 -10.15 -2.73
N SER A 62 2.43 -10.14 -1.48
CA SER A 62 2.54 -8.95 -0.62
C SER A 62 3.99 -8.59 -0.30
N ALA A 63 4.86 -9.57 -0.08
CA ALA A 63 6.29 -9.36 0.15
C ALA A 63 6.98 -8.76 -1.08
N ILE A 64 6.70 -9.27 -2.28
CA ILE A 64 7.24 -8.75 -3.54
C ILE A 64 6.75 -7.30 -3.78
N LEU A 65 5.46 -7.05 -3.60
CA LEU A 65 4.89 -5.69 -3.73
C LEU A 65 5.56 -4.70 -2.76
N THR A 66 5.71 -5.10 -1.50
CA THR A 66 6.34 -4.27 -0.47
C THR A 66 7.83 -4.03 -0.77
N ALA A 67 8.55 -5.07 -1.21
CA ALA A 67 9.96 -4.95 -1.57
C ALA A 67 10.15 -3.98 -2.75
N LEU A 68 9.34 -4.11 -3.81
CA LEU A 68 9.38 -3.20 -4.96
C LEU A 68 9.04 -1.76 -4.56
N ALA A 69 8.00 -1.56 -3.76
CA ALA A 69 7.64 -0.23 -3.26
C ALA A 69 8.78 0.39 -2.44
N THR A 70 9.40 -0.39 -1.56
CA THR A 70 10.51 0.07 -0.71
C THR A 70 11.77 0.39 -1.53
N LEU A 71 12.07 -0.39 -2.56
CA LEU A 71 13.20 -0.12 -3.45
C LEU A 71 13.04 1.18 -4.23
N LEU A 72 11.81 1.51 -4.62
CA LEU A 72 11.52 2.67 -5.47
C LEU A 72 11.38 3.98 -4.69
N ILE A 73 10.69 3.95 -3.57
CA ILE A 73 10.26 5.16 -2.85
C ILE A 73 10.96 5.26 -1.49
N GLY A 74 11.54 4.16 -0.99
CA GLY A 74 12.10 4.05 0.34
C GLY A 74 11.09 3.51 1.36
N PRO A 75 11.43 3.47 2.67
CA PRO A 75 10.61 2.89 3.71
C PRO A 75 9.31 3.69 3.91
N LEU A 76 8.19 3.09 3.52
CA LEU A 76 6.83 3.66 3.58
C LEU A 76 6.03 3.05 4.74
N SER A 77 6.60 3.02 5.93
CA SER A 77 6.05 2.27 7.07
C SER A 77 4.61 2.66 7.43
N PHE A 78 4.25 3.92 7.36
CA PHE A 78 2.92 4.41 7.78
C PHE A 78 1.87 4.45 6.68
N VAL A 79 2.25 4.63 5.41
CA VAL A 79 1.28 4.66 4.30
C VAL A 79 0.57 3.32 4.15
N GLY A 80 1.31 2.22 4.36
CA GLY A 80 0.75 0.86 4.35
C GLY A 80 -0.28 0.59 5.44
N LEU A 81 -0.22 1.29 6.57
CA LEU A 81 -1.22 1.20 7.64
C LEU A 81 -2.36 2.21 7.43
N LEU A 82 -2.05 3.42 7.00
CA LEU A 82 -3.00 4.50 6.82
C LEU A 82 -3.99 4.23 5.70
N ALA A 83 -3.51 3.78 4.53
CA ALA A 83 -4.32 3.60 3.35
C ALA A 83 -5.46 2.56 3.53
N PRO A 84 -5.23 1.34 4.04
CA PRO A 84 -6.31 0.38 4.28
C PRO A 84 -7.25 0.83 5.40
N HIS A 85 -6.75 1.57 6.40
CA HIS A 85 -7.59 2.11 7.46
C HIS A 85 -8.55 3.18 6.94
N LEU A 86 -8.07 4.14 6.14
CA LEU A 86 -8.91 5.14 5.48
C LEU A 86 -9.91 4.49 4.52
N ALA A 87 -9.49 3.47 3.77
CA ALA A 87 -10.39 2.70 2.91
C ALA A 87 -11.54 2.05 3.69
N ALA A 88 -11.26 1.49 4.86
CA ALA A 88 -12.26 0.91 5.74
C ALA A 88 -13.23 1.97 6.30
N MET A 89 -12.72 3.15 6.69
CA MET A 89 -13.55 4.28 7.13
C MET A 89 -14.48 4.79 6.02
N LEU A 90 -14.06 4.75 4.77
CA LEU A 90 -14.88 5.10 3.60
C LEU A 90 -15.91 4.02 3.22
N GLY A 91 -16.03 2.95 4.04
CA GLY A 91 -17.04 1.92 3.85
C GLY A 91 -16.61 0.77 2.94
N ALA A 92 -15.35 0.67 2.56
CA ALA A 92 -14.82 -0.44 1.77
C ALA A 92 -14.71 -1.71 2.63
N ARG A 93 -15.83 -2.40 2.84
CA ARG A 93 -15.91 -3.61 3.70
C ARG A 93 -15.60 -4.92 2.97
N ARG A 94 -15.70 -4.94 1.64
CA ARG A 94 -15.35 -6.12 0.83
C ARG A 94 -13.85 -6.10 0.55
N ALA A 95 -13.17 -7.24 0.70
CA ALA A 95 -11.72 -7.37 0.50
C ALA A 95 -11.22 -6.78 -0.83
N GLY A 96 -11.93 -7.02 -1.93
CA GLY A 96 -11.59 -6.46 -3.24
C GLY A 96 -11.73 -4.93 -3.31
N HIS A 97 -12.84 -4.38 -2.79
CA HIS A 97 -13.04 -2.92 -2.73
C HIS A 97 -12.03 -2.25 -1.80
N GLN A 98 -11.73 -2.87 -0.66
CA GLN A 98 -10.74 -2.37 0.29
C GLN A 98 -9.34 -2.31 -0.34
N LEU A 99 -8.95 -3.34 -1.10
CA LEU A 99 -7.67 -3.38 -1.80
C LEU A 99 -7.55 -2.23 -2.82
N VAL A 100 -8.56 -2.07 -3.67
CA VAL A 100 -8.56 -1.00 -4.70
C VAL A 100 -8.61 0.39 -4.06
N SER A 101 -9.47 0.58 -3.06
CA SER A 101 -9.57 1.87 -2.35
C SER A 101 -8.29 2.20 -1.61
N ALA A 102 -7.66 1.24 -0.94
CA ALA A 102 -6.37 1.43 -0.27
C ALA A 102 -5.26 1.78 -1.27
N ALA A 103 -5.22 1.13 -2.43
CA ALA A 103 -4.26 1.45 -3.48
C ALA A 103 -4.43 2.87 -4.01
N LEU A 104 -5.67 3.31 -4.26
CA LEU A 104 -5.98 4.68 -4.71
C LEU A 104 -5.63 5.72 -3.65
N ILE A 105 -5.97 5.45 -2.39
CA ILE A 105 -5.63 6.36 -1.28
C ILE A 105 -4.11 6.45 -1.11
N GLY A 106 -3.39 5.34 -1.14
CA GLY A 106 -1.93 5.33 -1.08
C GLY A 106 -1.30 6.11 -2.24
N ALA A 107 -1.82 5.93 -3.46
CA ALA A 107 -1.40 6.66 -4.64
C ALA A 107 -1.67 8.17 -4.55
N ALA A 108 -2.69 8.60 -3.82
CA ALA A 108 -2.99 10.02 -3.60
C ALA A 108 -2.18 10.62 -2.45
N VAL A 109 -1.98 9.85 -1.37
CA VAL A 109 -1.24 10.30 -0.18
C VAL A 109 0.23 10.56 -0.48
N MET A 110 0.86 9.75 -1.34
CA MET A 110 2.28 9.89 -1.65
C MET A 110 2.64 11.20 -2.35
N PRO A 111 1.99 11.60 -3.48
CA PRO A 111 2.26 12.90 -4.10
C PRO A 111 1.91 14.07 -3.18
N ALA A 112 0.85 13.94 -2.36
CA ALA A 112 0.49 14.96 -1.38
C ALA A 112 1.58 15.14 -0.30
N ALA A 113 2.13 14.05 0.22
CA ALA A 113 3.22 14.07 1.19
C ALA A 113 4.51 14.65 0.58
N ASP A 114 4.84 14.30 -0.66
CA ASP A 114 6.00 14.83 -1.37
C ASP A 114 5.84 16.35 -1.62
N TRP A 115 4.66 16.77 -2.07
CA TRP A 115 4.35 18.18 -2.27
C TRP A 115 4.45 18.99 -0.96
N LEU A 116 3.86 18.49 0.11
CA LEU A 116 3.94 19.12 1.44
C LEU A 116 5.40 19.19 1.94
N GLY A 117 6.17 18.12 1.79
CA GLY A 117 7.57 18.09 2.19
C GLY A 117 8.41 19.16 1.49
N ARG A 118 8.16 19.39 0.20
CA ARG A 118 8.83 20.42 -0.59
C ARG A 118 8.44 21.85 -0.19
N GLN A 119 7.18 22.05 0.22
CA GLN A 119 6.71 23.38 0.63
C GLN A 119 7.18 23.80 2.02
N ILE A 120 7.26 22.85 2.96
CA ILE A 120 7.53 23.16 4.37
C ILE A 120 9.02 23.41 4.63
N MET A 121 9.92 22.76 3.90
CA MET A 121 11.37 22.83 4.17
C MET A 121 12.22 23.40 3.05
N PHE A 122 11.67 24.22 2.18
CA PHE A 122 12.46 24.91 1.17
C PHE A 122 13.59 25.75 1.83
N PRO A 123 14.88 25.61 1.43
CA PRO A 123 15.44 24.92 0.25
C PRO A 123 15.93 23.48 0.48
N TYR A 124 15.63 22.86 1.62
CA TYR A 124 16.08 21.52 1.93
C TYR A 124 15.11 20.46 1.39
N GLU A 125 15.65 19.49 0.65
CA GLU A 125 14.86 18.36 0.13
C GLU A 125 14.72 17.28 1.22
N VAL A 126 13.49 17.11 1.74
CA VAL A 126 13.17 16.02 2.65
C VAL A 126 12.62 14.85 1.85
N PRO A 127 13.16 13.63 2.01
CA PRO A 127 12.62 12.44 1.32
C PRO A 127 11.13 12.28 1.61
N ALA A 128 10.32 12.03 0.56
CA ALA A 128 8.86 11.88 0.66
C ALA A 128 8.44 10.83 1.69
N GLY A 129 9.25 9.79 1.89
CA GLY A 129 9.03 8.77 2.92
C GLY A 129 9.09 9.30 4.35
N MET A 130 9.95 10.30 4.64
CA MET A 130 10.01 10.92 5.97
C MET A 130 8.78 11.78 6.27
N THR A 131 8.35 12.59 5.32
CA THR A 131 7.14 13.42 5.46
C THR A 131 5.89 12.57 5.56
N ALA A 132 5.77 11.51 4.76
CA ALA A 132 4.69 10.54 4.86
C ALA A 132 4.67 9.83 6.23
N THR A 133 5.85 9.51 6.79
CA THR A 133 5.99 8.90 8.11
C THR A 133 5.55 9.84 9.23
N LEU A 134 5.93 11.11 9.16
CA LEU A 134 5.51 12.13 10.13
C LEU A 134 3.99 12.35 10.09
N LEU A 135 3.41 12.50 8.91
CA LEU A 135 1.96 12.67 8.74
C LEU A 135 1.18 11.44 9.21
N GLY A 136 1.64 10.25 8.85
CA GLY A 136 1.02 8.99 9.26
C GLY A 136 1.13 8.75 10.77
N GLY A 137 2.29 9.05 11.37
CA GLY A 137 2.52 8.95 12.81
C GLY A 137 1.65 9.92 13.63
N ALA A 138 1.53 11.17 13.18
CA ALA A 138 0.66 12.17 13.80
C ALA A 138 -0.81 11.76 13.73
N TYR A 139 -1.26 11.25 12.56
CA TYR A 139 -2.61 10.74 12.40
C TYR A 139 -2.89 9.54 13.31
N PHE A 140 -1.95 8.60 13.42
CA PHE A 140 -2.08 7.42 14.28
C PHE A 140 -2.16 7.80 15.75
N MET A 141 -1.33 8.74 16.21
CA MET A 141 -1.41 9.28 17.58
C MET A 141 -2.75 9.95 17.87
N PHE A 142 -3.28 10.72 16.90
CA PHE A 142 -4.58 11.34 17.04
C PHE A 142 -5.72 10.32 17.14
N MET A 143 -5.63 9.24 16.36
CA MET A 143 -6.62 8.18 16.36
C MET A 143 -6.61 7.36 17.65
N MET A 144 -5.42 7.04 18.20
CA MET A 144 -5.29 6.35 19.49
C MET A 144 -5.88 7.13 20.66
N ARG A 145 -5.88 8.46 20.58
CA ARG A 145 -6.53 9.31 21.61
C ARG A 145 -8.06 9.29 21.57
N ARG A 146 -8.65 8.82 20.48
CA ARG A 146 -10.12 8.75 20.31
C ARG A 146 -10.71 7.35 20.55
N MET A 147 -9.87 6.33 20.74
CA MET A 147 -10.25 5.00 21.21
C MET A 147 -10.22 4.93 22.73
#